data_e961ac63d88156296b8deeeec24846f9
#
_entry.id   e961ac63d88156296b8deeeec24846f9
#
_cell.length_a   1.000
_cell.length_b   1.000
_cell.length_c   1.000
_cell.angle_alpha   90.00
_cell.angle_beta   90.00
_cell.angle_gamma   90.00
#
_symmetry.space_group_name_H-M   'P 1'
#
loop_
_entity.id
_entity.type
_entity.pdbx_description
1 polymer ?
#
loop_
_entity_poly.entity_id
_entity_poly.type
_entity_poly.pdbx_seq_one_letter_code
_entity_poly.pdbx_strand_id
1 'polypeptide(L)'
;MIVYLSVLDSQEKKSKFEQIYLTYRKQMYYAAFQILQHDEDSEDAVHHAFIKIAENIEKFSEVECPKTRSLCVTIVENKAIDIYRKRQRSINIGLGELIPTTQAPYTGTGRLGRCIAQLPPTYRHVLVLHHIHGYKYKEIAKILDITIANALKIDQRAVAKLEKICIEEGVL
;
A
#
# COMPACT_ATOMS: atom_id res chain seq x y z
N MET A 1 -20.46 4.55 2.72
CA MET A 1 -20.59 3.36 1.85
C MET A 1 -21.31 3.64 0.54
N ILE A 2 -22.44 4.34 0.54
CA ILE A 2 -23.23 4.65 -0.68
C ILE A 2 -22.40 5.35 -1.77
N VAL A 3 -21.53 6.27 -1.40
CA VAL A 3 -20.67 7.03 -2.35
C VAL A 3 -19.76 6.13 -3.19
N TYR A 4 -19.26 5.04 -2.64
CA TYR A 4 -18.37 4.11 -3.36
C TYR A 4 -19.14 3.24 -4.35
N LEU A 5 -20.39 2.91 -4.04
CA LEU A 5 -21.22 2.02 -4.86
C LEU A 5 -21.69 2.68 -6.17
N SER A 6 -21.66 4.01 -6.25
CA SER A 6 -22.00 4.75 -7.48
C SER A 6 -20.98 4.57 -8.59
N VAL A 7 -19.76 4.17 -8.27
CA VAL A 7 -18.67 3.93 -9.22
C VAL A 7 -18.75 2.51 -9.83
N LEU A 8 -19.54 1.61 -9.21
CA LEU A 8 -19.61 0.21 -9.56
C LEU A 8 -20.84 -0.09 -10.43
N ASP A 9 -20.59 -0.66 -11.60
CA ASP A 9 -21.56 -0.89 -12.68
C ASP A 9 -22.37 -2.19 -12.56
N SER A 10 -21.96 -3.14 -11.69
CA SER A 10 -22.65 -4.42 -11.52
C SER A 10 -22.89 -4.78 -10.06
N GLN A 11 -23.94 -5.59 -9.81
CA GLN A 11 -24.28 -6.06 -8.47
C GLN A 11 -23.19 -6.97 -7.89
N GLU A 12 -22.53 -7.76 -8.71
CA GLU A 12 -21.41 -8.61 -8.30
C GLU A 12 -20.23 -7.77 -7.77
N LYS A 13 -19.83 -6.71 -8.50
CA LYS A 13 -18.79 -5.78 -8.08
C LYS A 13 -19.15 -5.07 -6.78
N LYS A 14 -20.42 -4.68 -6.62
CA LYS A 14 -20.92 -4.06 -5.37
C LYS A 14 -20.82 -5.00 -4.19
N SER A 15 -21.28 -6.25 -4.34
CA SER A 15 -21.19 -7.26 -3.28
C SER A 15 -19.75 -7.57 -2.88
N LYS A 16 -18.86 -7.71 -3.87
CA LYS A 16 -17.42 -7.90 -3.62
C LYS A 16 -16.80 -6.73 -2.89
N PHE A 17 -17.12 -5.50 -3.29
CA PHE A 17 -16.64 -4.30 -2.63
C PHE A 17 -17.12 -4.20 -1.18
N GLU A 18 -18.38 -4.49 -0.90
CA GLU A 18 -18.93 -4.52 0.45
C GLU A 18 -18.19 -5.51 1.36
N GLN A 19 -17.92 -6.71 0.86
CA GLN A 19 -17.16 -7.70 1.61
C GLN A 19 -15.73 -7.22 1.89
N ILE A 20 -15.03 -6.64 0.92
CA ILE A 20 -13.70 -6.04 1.10
C ILE A 20 -13.76 -4.92 2.17
N TYR A 21 -14.75 -4.05 2.08
CA TYR A 21 -14.95 -2.96 3.03
C TYR A 21 -15.12 -3.47 4.47
N LEU A 22 -16.03 -4.41 4.68
CA LEU A 22 -16.31 -4.97 6.00
C LEU A 22 -15.10 -5.72 6.58
N THR A 23 -14.39 -6.46 5.74
CA THR A 23 -13.24 -7.29 6.15
C THR A 23 -12.02 -6.44 6.49
N TYR A 24 -11.71 -5.43 5.68
CA TYR A 24 -10.40 -4.76 5.75
C TYR A 24 -10.42 -3.33 6.33
N ARG A 25 -11.58 -2.68 6.51
CA ARG A 25 -11.66 -1.29 6.98
C ARG A 25 -10.86 -1.03 8.25
N LYS A 26 -11.02 -1.88 9.27
CA LYS A 26 -10.31 -1.71 10.56
C LYS A 26 -8.80 -1.84 10.38
N GLN A 27 -8.37 -2.85 9.63
CA GLN A 27 -6.95 -3.08 9.38
C GLN A 27 -6.32 -1.93 8.59
N MET A 28 -7.02 -1.42 7.58
CA MET A 28 -6.57 -0.28 6.78
C MET A 28 -6.47 0.99 7.64
N TYR A 29 -7.43 1.22 8.55
CA TYR A 29 -7.37 2.33 9.49
C TYR A 29 -6.12 2.24 10.38
N TYR A 30 -5.84 1.08 10.98
CA TYR A 30 -4.65 0.91 11.80
C TYR A 30 -3.35 1.12 11.00
N ALA A 31 -3.28 0.64 9.77
CA ALA A 31 -2.13 0.86 8.90
C ALA A 31 -1.90 2.35 8.59
N ALA A 32 -2.95 3.10 8.31
CA ALA A 32 -2.88 4.55 8.12
C ALA A 32 -2.46 5.27 9.41
N PHE A 33 -3.08 4.90 10.53
CA PHE A 33 -2.81 5.52 11.83
C PHE A 33 -1.36 5.32 12.30
N GLN A 34 -0.74 4.19 12.00
CA GLN A 34 0.68 3.98 12.30
C GLN A 34 1.60 4.98 11.60
N ILE A 35 1.20 5.48 10.42
CA ILE A 35 1.97 6.48 9.65
C ILE A 35 1.63 7.89 10.11
N LEU A 36 0.35 8.19 10.27
CA LEU A 36 -0.17 9.55 10.42
C LEU A 36 -0.27 10.02 11.86
N GLN A 37 -0.47 9.09 12.81
CA GLN A 37 -0.69 9.36 14.24
C GLN A 37 -1.77 10.44 14.46
N HIS A 38 -2.79 10.45 13.60
CA HIS A 38 -3.89 11.42 13.60
C HIS A 38 -5.17 10.78 13.06
N ASP A 39 -6.24 10.82 13.83
CA ASP A 39 -7.48 10.09 13.53
C ASP A 39 -8.15 10.57 12.24
N GLU A 40 -8.38 11.87 12.08
CA GLU A 40 -9.05 12.45 10.91
C GLU A 40 -8.27 12.16 9.63
N ASP A 41 -6.95 12.39 9.62
CA ASP A 41 -6.10 12.11 8.48
C ASP A 41 -6.09 10.60 8.13
N SER A 42 -6.21 9.73 9.14
CA SER A 42 -6.27 8.27 8.95
C SER A 42 -7.59 7.84 8.34
N GLU A 43 -8.70 8.42 8.79
CA GLU A 43 -10.02 8.19 8.19
C GLU A 43 -10.07 8.70 6.75
N ASP A 44 -9.49 9.86 6.47
CA ASP A 44 -9.35 10.41 5.11
C ASP A 44 -8.53 9.48 4.21
N ALA A 45 -7.41 8.95 4.72
CA ALA A 45 -6.60 7.99 3.97
C ALA A 45 -7.40 6.73 3.61
N VAL A 46 -8.16 6.19 4.57
CA VAL A 46 -9.04 5.03 4.37
C VAL A 46 -10.14 5.34 3.35
N HIS A 47 -10.77 6.51 3.46
CA HIS A 47 -11.81 6.93 2.53
C HIS A 47 -11.28 6.97 1.09
N HIS A 48 -10.17 7.66 0.87
CA HIS A 48 -9.53 7.72 -0.44
C HIS A 48 -9.05 6.35 -0.94
N ALA A 49 -8.56 5.50 -0.05
CA ALA A 49 -8.16 4.14 -0.42
C ALA A 49 -9.36 3.32 -0.91
N PHE A 50 -10.53 3.42 -0.29
CA PHE A 50 -11.73 2.73 -0.76
C PHE A 50 -12.26 3.25 -2.09
N ILE A 51 -12.14 4.55 -2.38
CA ILE A 51 -12.43 5.07 -3.72
C ILE A 51 -11.51 4.39 -4.75
N LYS A 52 -10.21 4.29 -4.45
CA LYS A 52 -9.23 3.63 -5.33
C LYS A 52 -9.50 2.13 -5.51
N ILE A 53 -9.96 1.46 -4.47
CA ILE A 53 -10.37 0.05 -4.52
C ILE A 53 -11.58 -0.11 -5.43
N ALA A 54 -12.61 0.74 -5.31
CA ALA A 54 -13.79 0.70 -6.16
C ALA A 54 -13.43 0.90 -7.64
N GLU A 55 -12.58 1.87 -7.95
CA GLU A 55 -12.09 2.13 -9.32
C GLU A 55 -11.28 0.97 -9.93
N ASN A 56 -10.73 0.11 -9.10
CA ASN A 56 -9.86 -1.00 -9.52
C ASN A 56 -10.36 -2.36 -9.04
N ILE A 57 -11.65 -2.49 -8.75
CA ILE A 57 -12.24 -3.71 -8.13
C ILE A 57 -11.93 -5.00 -8.91
N GLU A 58 -11.75 -4.90 -10.21
CA GLU A 58 -11.43 -6.04 -11.10
C GLU A 58 -10.04 -6.64 -10.84
N LYS A 59 -9.13 -5.88 -10.21
CA LYS A 59 -7.79 -6.34 -9.87
C LYS A 59 -7.72 -7.11 -8.57
N PHE A 60 -8.80 -7.07 -7.80
CA PHE A 60 -8.92 -7.81 -6.56
C PHE A 60 -9.36 -9.24 -6.86
N SER A 61 -8.63 -10.20 -6.29
CA SER A 61 -8.95 -11.62 -6.34
C SER A 61 -10.10 -11.95 -5.37
N GLU A 62 -10.10 -13.12 -4.77
CA GLU A 62 -11.01 -13.48 -3.68
C GLU A 62 -10.83 -12.51 -2.49
N VAL A 63 -11.93 -12.25 -1.76
CA VAL A 63 -11.91 -11.30 -0.66
C VAL A 63 -10.92 -11.72 0.41
N GLU A 64 -11.01 -12.96 0.91
CA GLU A 64 -10.20 -13.47 2.01
C GLU A 64 -8.90 -14.13 1.52
N CYS A 65 -8.13 -13.44 0.67
CA CYS A 65 -6.84 -13.95 0.24
C CYS A 65 -5.67 -12.99 0.59
N PRO A 66 -4.46 -13.52 0.77
CA PRO A 66 -3.28 -12.71 1.09
C PRO A 66 -3.01 -11.60 0.08
N LYS A 67 -3.31 -11.85 -1.20
CA LYS A 67 -3.15 -10.88 -2.29
C LYS A 67 -4.09 -9.68 -2.12
N THR A 68 -5.37 -9.91 -1.87
CA THR A 68 -6.37 -8.86 -1.62
C THR A 68 -6.03 -8.06 -0.37
N ARG A 69 -5.68 -8.74 0.72
CA ARG A 69 -5.22 -8.10 1.96
C ARG A 69 -4.02 -7.20 1.73
N SER A 70 -2.98 -7.71 1.08
CA SER A 70 -1.76 -6.95 0.79
C SER A 70 -2.06 -5.72 -0.07
N LEU A 71 -2.93 -5.86 -1.08
CA LEU A 71 -3.31 -4.76 -1.95
C LEU A 71 -4.07 -3.66 -1.21
N CYS A 72 -5.04 -4.01 -0.35
CA CYS A 72 -5.77 -3.06 0.48
C CYS A 72 -4.83 -2.23 1.37
N VAL A 73 -3.92 -2.92 2.07
CA VAL A 73 -2.95 -2.26 2.96
C VAL A 73 -1.98 -1.39 2.16
N THR A 74 -1.46 -1.88 1.05
CA THR A 74 -0.58 -1.09 0.17
C THR A 74 -1.24 0.21 -0.30
N ILE A 75 -2.50 0.16 -0.71
CA ILE A 75 -3.22 1.35 -1.19
C ILE A 75 -3.39 2.37 -0.06
N VAL A 76 -3.80 1.94 1.13
CA VAL A 76 -4.01 2.88 2.24
C VAL A 76 -2.70 3.43 2.79
N GLU A 77 -1.65 2.62 2.91
CA GLU A 77 -0.32 3.09 3.34
C GLU A 77 0.26 4.11 2.34
N ASN A 78 0.12 3.85 1.04
CA ASN A 78 0.56 4.81 0.02
C ASN A 78 -0.16 6.16 0.18
N LYS A 79 -1.48 6.12 0.40
CA LYS A 79 -2.26 7.35 0.63
C LYS A 79 -1.88 8.06 1.92
N ALA A 80 -1.66 7.33 2.99
CA ALA A 80 -1.20 7.88 4.27
C ALA A 80 0.17 8.56 4.13
N ILE A 81 1.10 7.95 3.39
CA ILE A 81 2.41 8.55 3.08
C ILE A 81 2.26 9.87 2.30
N ASP A 82 1.35 9.93 1.33
CA ASP A 82 1.09 11.15 0.56
C ASP A 82 0.54 12.29 1.45
N ILE A 83 -0.40 11.97 2.36
CA ILE A 83 -0.94 12.92 3.34
C ILE A 83 0.18 13.39 4.29
N TYR A 84 0.98 12.47 4.81
CA TYR A 84 2.12 12.77 5.68
C TYR A 84 3.11 13.73 4.99
N ARG A 85 3.51 13.43 3.76
CA ARG A 85 4.43 14.28 2.98
C ARG A 85 3.85 15.67 2.71
N LYS A 86 2.56 15.76 2.39
CA LYS A 86 1.88 17.04 2.18
C LYS A 86 1.88 17.88 3.46
N ARG A 87 1.61 17.26 4.61
CA ARG A 87 1.64 17.91 5.92
C ARG A 87 3.04 18.41 6.28
N GLN A 88 4.07 17.61 6.07
CA GLN A 88 5.46 17.98 6.33
C GLN A 88 5.90 19.18 5.48
N ARG A 89 5.51 19.25 4.22
CA ARG A 89 5.81 20.41 3.35
C ARG A 89 5.12 21.70 3.83
N SER A 90 3.91 21.61 4.37
CA SER A 90 3.17 22.77 4.88
C SER A 90 3.74 23.31 6.21
N ILE A 91 4.44 22.48 6.98
CA ILE A 91 5.07 22.88 8.26
C ILE A 91 6.46 23.53 8.05
N ASN A 92 6.98 23.54 6.82
CA ASN A 92 8.23 24.19 6.43
C ASN A 92 9.47 23.77 7.26
N ILE A 93 9.55 22.51 7.67
CA ILE A 93 10.68 21.99 8.44
C ILE A 93 11.60 21.23 7.49
N GLY A 94 12.79 21.78 7.24
CA GLY A 94 13.86 21.20 6.42
C GLY A 94 14.57 20.00 7.06
N LEU A 95 13.84 19.12 7.72
CA LEU A 95 14.34 17.86 8.27
C LEU A 95 13.99 16.73 7.27
N GLY A 96 15.01 15.96 6.91
CA GLY A 96 14.87 14.86 5.97
C GLY A 96 13.68 13.95 6.26
N GLU A 97 13.06 13.43 5.20
CA GLU A 97 11.86 12.59 5.23
C GLU A 97 12.09 11.28 6.04
N LEU A 98 11.92 11.34 7.35
CA LEU A 98 11.72 10.17 8.17
C LEU A 98 10.26 9.76 8.11
N ILE A 99 9.90 8.97 7.09
CA ILE A 99 8.58 8.33 7.05
C ILE A 99 8.57 7.28 8.16
N PRO A 100 7.60 7.31 9.09
CA PRO A 100 7.49 6.29 10.10
C PRO A 100 7.43 4.91 9.45
N THR A 101 8.31 4.01 9.89
CA THR A 101 8.33 2.64 9.39
C THR A 101 7.13 1.91 9.97
N THR A 102 6.13 1.61 9.17
CA THR A 102 5.04 0.75 9.60
C THR A 102 5.54 -0.68 9.73
N GLN A 103 5.17 -1.35 10.82
CA GLN A 103 5.23 -2.80 10.85
C GLN A 103 4.16 -3.32 9.89
N ALA A 104 4.54 -3.45 8.63
CA ALA A 104 3.63 -3.91 7.62
C ALA A 104 3.09 -5.30 7.96
N PRO A 105 1.84 -5.56 7.60
CA PRO A 105 1.26 -6.90 7.65
C PRO A 105 1.81 -7.79 6.52
N TYR A 106 3.05 -7.56 6.09
CA TYR A 106 3.75 -8.54 5.28
C TYR A 106 4.18 -9.67 6.22
N THR A 107 3.30 -10.64 6.38
CA THR A 107 3.51 -11.86 7.14
C THR A 107 4.33 -12.89 6.34
N GLY A 108 5.33 -12.45 5.61
CA GLY A 108 6.35 -13.33 5.06
C GLY A 108 7.10 -13.98 6.22
N THR A 109 6.70 -15.20 6.58
CA THR A 109 7.38 -16.03 7.57
C THR A 109 8.71 -16.47 6.98
N GLY A 110 9.81 -15.94 7.48
CA GLY A 110 11.15 -16.33 7.04
C GLY A 110 12.14 -15.18 7.04
N ARG A 111 13.42 -15.50 6.79
CA ARG A 111 14.50 -14.52 6.78
C ARG A 111 14.26 -13.43 5.72
N LEU A 112 13.91 -13.82 4.51
CA LEU A 112 13.61 -12.88 3.42
C LEU A 112 12.44 -11.93 3.75
N GLY A 113 11.38 -12.45 4.41
CA GLY A 113 10.26 -11.61 4.83
C GLY A 113 10.66 -10.50 5.80
N ARG A 114 11.60 -10.78 6.72
CA ARG A 114 12.15 -9.76 7.61
C ARG A 114 12.98 -8.72 6.87
N CYS A 115 13.76 -9.12 5.87
CA CYS A 115 14.51 -8.18 5.01
C CYS A 115 13.57 -7.26 4.21
N ILE A 116 12.50 -7.81 3.65
CA ILE A 116 11.47 -7.02 2.92
C ILE A 116 10.78 -6.03 3.86
N ALA A 117 10.49 -6.41 5.10
CA ALA A 117 9.87 -5.54 6.09
C ALA A 117 10.73 -4.31 6.46
N GLN A 118 12.06 -4.40 6.32
CA GLN A 118 12.99 -3.30 6.57
C GLN A 118 13.07 -2.29 5.40
N LEU A 119 12.50 -2.61 4.24
CA LEU A 119 12.47 -1.66 3.13
C LEU A 119 11.57 -0.46 3.44
N PRO A 120 11.91 0.73 2.92
CA PRO A 120 10.99 1.87 2.94
C PRO A 120 9.64 1.47 2.34
N PRO A 121 8.51 1.97 2.88
CA PRO A 121 7.17 1.54 2.47
C PRO A 121 6.95 1.56 0.95
N THR A 122 7.31 2.65 0.28
CA THR A 122 7.15 2.78 -1.17
C THR A 122 7.93 1.70 -1.97
N TYR A 123 9.15 1.34 -1.51
CA TYR A 123 9.97 0.31 -2.13
C TYR A 123 9.34 -1.07 -1.93
N ARG A 124 8.92 -1.35 -0.70
CA ARG A 124 8.23 -2.58 -0.35
C ARG A 124 6.94 -2.77 -1.15
N HIS A 125 6.12 -1.71 -1.29
CA HIS A 125 4.87 -1.75 -2.04
C HIS A 125 5.10 -2.20 -3.50
N VAL A 126 6.00 -1.53 -4.21
CA VAL A 126 6.28 -1.87 -5.62
C VAL A 126 6.86 -3.28 -5.74
N LEU A 127 7.83 -3.62 -4.88
CA LEU A 127 8.47 -4.94 -4.89
C LEU A 127 7.45 -6.06 -4.64
N VAL A 128 6.63 -5.94 -3.60
CA VAL A 128 5.61 -6.95 -3.25
C VAL A 128 4.55 -7.08 -4.36
N LEU A 129 4.06 -5.97 -4.88
CA LEU A 129 3.06 -6.00 -5.95
C LEU A 129 3.63 -6.65 -7.22
N HIS A 130 4.87 -6.34 -7.61
CA HIS A 130 5.47 -6.86 -8.83
C HIS A 130 5.94 -8.30 -8.68
N HIS A 131 6.85 -8.56 -7.74
CA HIS A 131 7.55 -9.86 -7.64
C HIS A 131 6.77 -10.94 -6.90
N ILE A 132 5.89 -10.57 -5.95
CA ILE A 132 5.13 -11.55 -5.17
C ILE A 132 3.73 -11.74 -5.77
N HIS A 133 3.07 -10.64 -6.13
CA HIS A 133 1.68 -10.70 -6.61
C HIS A 133 1.55 -10.65 -8.14
N GLY A 134 2.65 -10.42 -8.88
CA GLY A 134 2.70 -10.50 -10.34
C GLY A 134 2.01 -9.35 -11.07
N TYR A 135 1.79 -8.19 -10.42
CA TYR A 135 1.23 -7.02 -11.10
C TYR A 135 2.24 -6.42 -12.09
N LYS A 136 1.75 -6.01 -13.26
CA LYS A 136 2.54 -5.29 -14.25
C LYS A 136 2.79 -3.84 -13.81
N TYR A 137 3.90 -3.24 -14.19
CA TYR A 137 4.21 -1.84 -13.83
C TYR A 137 3.12 -0.85 -14.22
N LYS A 138 2.41 -1.08 -15.33
CA LYS A 138 1.24 -0.27 -15.74
C LYS A 138 0.11 -0.32 -14.71
N GLU A 139 -0.10 -1.47 -14.10
CA GLU A 139 -1.14 -1.66 -13.07
C GLU A 139 -0.70 -1.04 -11.74
N ILE A 140 0.55 -1.26 -11.35
CA ILE A 140 1.16 -0.65 -10.16
C ILE A 140 1.12 0.87 -10.25
N ALA A 141 1.49 1.43 -11.40
CA ALA A 141 1.44 2.87 -11.66
C ALA A 141 0.04 3.45 -11.44
N LYS A 142 -1.00 2.75 -11.93
CA LYS A 142 -2.40 3.15 -11.73
C LYS A 142 -2.85 3.03 -10.27
N ILE A 143 -2.44 1.97 -9.58
CA ILE A 143 -2.81 1.71 -8.18
C ILE A 143 -2.17 2.75 -7.25
N LEU A 144 -0.90 3.09 -7.48
CA LEU A 144 -0.10 3.96 -6.61
C LEU A 144 -0.08 5.42 -7.06
N ASP A 145 -0.81 5.80 -8.12
CA ASP A 145 -0.83 7.14 -8.72
C ASP A 145 0.57 7.69 -9.08
N ILE A 146 1.39 6.84 -9.68
CA ILE A 146 2.74 7.17 -10.15
C ILE A 146 2.89 6.89 -11.64
N THR A 147 3.96 7.39 -12.26
CA THR A 147 4.26 7.04 -13.65
C THR A 147 4.85 5.64 -13.76
N ILE A 148 4.68 4.98 -14.92
CA ILE A 148 5.28 3.66 -15.18
C ILE A 148 6.81 3.71 -15.04
N ALA A 149 7.44 4.78 -15.54
CA ALA A 149 8.88 4.98 -15.42
C ALA A 149 9.32 5.11 -13.95
N ASN A 150 8.51 5.76 -13.10
CA ASN A 150 8.79 5.86 -11.68
C ASN A 150 8.62 4.51 -10.98
N ALA A 151 7.57 3.74 -11.29
CA ALA A 151 7.39 2.40 -10.75
C ALA A 151 8.60 1.50 -11.04
N LEU A 152 9.11 1.52 -12.29
CA LEU A 152 10.31 0.78 -12.68
C LEU A 152 11.57 1.23 -11.91
N LYS A 153 11.79 2.55 -11.76
CA LYS A 153 12.93 3.08 -10.99
C LYS A 153 12.84 2.71 -9.51
N ILE A 154 11.64 2.74 -8.93
CA ILE A 154 11.42 2.34 -7.54
C ILE A 154 11.75 0.86 -7.38
N ASP A 155 11.29 0.00 -8.29
CA ASP A 155 11.57 -1.43 -8.24
C ASP A 155 13.06 -1.74 -8.30
N GLN A 156 13.80 -1.16 -9.25
CA GLN A 156 15.24 -1.33 -9.37
C GLN A 156 15.98 -0.93 -8.07
N ARG A 157 15.58 0.20 -7.46
CA ARG A 157 16.17 0.65 -6.21
C ARG A 157 15.76 -0.23 -5.03
N ALA A 158 14.53 -0.76 -5.04
CA ALA A 158 14.02 -1.66 -4.01
C ALA A 158 14.81 -2.98 -4.02
N VAL A 159 15.04 -3.57 -5.18
CA VAL A 159 15.83 -4.81 -5.34
C VAL A 159 17.27 -4.59 -4.86
N ALA A 160 17.94 -3.52 -5.31
CA ALA A 160 19.30 -3.22 -4.89
C ALA A 160 19.43 -2.97 -3.38
N LYS A 161 18.41 -2.34 -2.75
CA LYS A 161 18.39 -2.14 -1.31
C LYS A 161 18.08 -3.41 -0.55
N LEU A 162 17.17 -4.25 -1.06
CA LEU A 162 16.86 -5.56 -0.46
C LEU A 162 18.09 -6.47 -0.46
N GLU A 163 18.84 -6.51 -1.54
CA GLU A 163 20.08 -7.28 -1.65
C GLU A 163 21.08 -6.91 -0.54
N LYS A 164 21.31 -5.60 -0.31
CA LYS A 164 22.16 -5.13 0.77
C LYS A 164 21.67 -5.57 2.14
N ILE A 165 20.38 -5.42 2.42
CA ILE A 165 19.79 -5.85 3.69
C ILE A 165 19.94 -7.37 3.86
N CYS A 166 19.73 -8.15 2.80
CA CYS A 166 19.86 -9.61 2.86
C CYS A 166 21.31 -10.05 3.14
N ILE A 167 22.31 -9.35 2.62
CA ILE A 167 23.72 -9.59 2.91
C ILE A 167 24.03 -9.26 4.39
N GLU A 168 23.57 -8.10 4.87
CA GLU A 168 23.74 -7.67 6.26
C GLU A 168 23.08 -8.61 7.28
N GLU A 169 21.95 -9.20 6.91
CA GLU A 169 21.20 -10.18 7.75
C GLU A 169 21.70 -11.63 7.56
N GLY A 170 22.70 -11.88 6.72
CA GLY A 170 23.23 -13.21 6.46
C GLY A 170 22.21 -14.15 5.79
N VAL A 171 21.40 -13.62 4.90
CA VAL A 171 20.40 -14.35 4.10
C VAL A 171 20.96 -14.73 2.73
N LEU A 172 21.89 -13.93 2.22
CA LEU A 172 22.69 -14.13 1.00
C LEU A 172 24.16 -14.24 1.34
#